data_1792cd5140973b873d91f9b9cd77e94b
#
_entry.id   1792cd5140973b873d91f9b9cd77e94b
#
_cell.length_a   1.000
_cell.length_b   1.000
_cell.length_c   1.000
_cell.angle_alpha   90.00
_cell.angle_beta   90.00
_cell.angle_gamma   90.00
#
_symmetry.space_group_name_H-M   'P 1'
#
loop_
_entity.id
_entity.type
_entity.pdbx_description
1 polymer ?
#
loop_
_entity_poly.entity_id
_entity_poly.type
_entity_poly.pdbx_seq_one_letter_code
_entity_poly.pdbx_strand_id
1 'polypeptide(L)'
;RGSTDRSVEICKTFAPNWEIRNSKSLEFDAYLVDQEVMEIEREITGWKMVLNTTEFLCCYNKEQFFKSLNTMSGNMFSIRMIMMIDEPTHGYTNPRYSSPLVKQRYHGIIIQPNPNQLYLNGRLIHNNSHGNYRVGRHGSHYPYSIYMEPAFIFKFFYSPWNDAMKKRKLQIGPTLSQHSVRRGLGSHHITTIEKLEKKYKYYATLTTDLRLFPEYQIIFPDLCP
;
A
#
# COMPACT_ATOMS: atom_id res chain seq x y z
N ARG A 1 -7.01 -14.13 -7.32
CA ARG A 1 -6.45 -15.20 -8.16
C ARG A 1 -6.33 -16.48 -7.33
N GLY A 2 -7.43 -17.26 -7.17
CA GLY A 2 -7.40 -18.58 -6.57
C GLY A 2 -6.68 -18.64 -5.21
N SER A 3 -7.09 -17.78 -4.26
CA SER A 3 -6.52 -17.81 -2.91
C SER A 3 -6.76 -19.19 -2.28
N THR A 4 -5.68 -19.84 -1.87
CA THR A 4 -5.71 -21.17 -1.25
C THR A 4 -5.58 -21.11 0.28
N ASP A 5 -5.47 -19.92 0.82
CA ASP A 5 -5.41 -19.61 2.24
C ASP A 5 -6.75 -19.07 2.76
N ARG A 6 -6.80 -18.68 4.03
CA ARG A 6 -8.01 -18.16 4.66
C ARG A 6 -8.39 -16.73 4.29
N SER A 7 -7.73 -16.08 3.29
CA SER A 7 -7.97 -14.67 2.93
C SER A 7 -9.43 -14.39 2.61
N VAL A 8 -10.09 -15.25 1.83
CA VAL A 8 -11.49 -15.09 1.45
C VAL A 8 -12.42 -15.20 2.67
N GLU A 9 -12.17 -16.19 3.54
CA GLU A 9 -12.90 -16.37 4.79
C GLU A 9 -12.77 -15.13 5.70
N ILE A 10 -11.55 -14.64 5.88
CA ILE A 10 -11.26 -13.44 6.65
C ILE A 10 -12.02 -12.23 6.08
N CYS A 11 -11.97 -12.01 4.76
CA CYS A 11 -12.72 -10.92 4.14
C CYS A 11 -14.23 -11.03 4.41
N LYS A 12 -14.82 -12.21 4.26
CA LYS A 12 -16.25 -12.42 4.51
C LYS A 12 -16.63 -12.19 5.98
N THR A 13 -15.74 -12.53 6.91
CA THR A 13 -15.98 -12.37 8.35
C THR A 13 -15.87 -10.92 8.80
N PHE A 14 -14.80 -10.23 8.39
CA PHE A 14 -14.49 -8.89 8.90
C PHE A 14 -14.97 -7.74 8.01
N ALA A 15 -15.30 -8.03 6.77
CA ALA A 15 -15.80 -7.07 5.80
C ALA A 15 -16.96 -7.67 4.97
N PRO A 16 -18.10 -8.04 5.60
CA PRO A 16 -19.19 -8.76 4.96
C PRO A 16 -19.82 -8.00 3.79
N ASN A 17 -19.67 -6.68 3.76
CA ASN A 17 -20.18 -5.82 2.68
C ASN A 17 -19.18 -5.65 1.52
N TRP A 18 -18.02 -6.28 1.59
CA TRP A 18 -17.05 -6.21 0.48
C TRP A 18 -17.44 -7.20 -0.62
N GLU A 19 -17.39 -6.71 -1.83
CA GLU A 19 -17.50 -7.57 -3.00
C GLU A 19 -16.16 -8.28 -3.23
N ILE A 20 -16.20 -9.61 -3.37
CA ILE A 20 -15.03 -10.43 -3.63
C ILE A 20 -15.12 -10.92 -5.08
N ARG A 21 -14.22 -10.46 -5.94
CA ARG A 21 -14.14 -10.86 -7.35
C ARG A 21 -12.93 -11.75 -7.60
N ASN A 22 -13.07 -12.71 -8.51
CA ASN A 22 -11.94 -13.45 -9.02
C ASN A 22 -11.22 -12.64 -10.09
N SER A 23 -9.89 -12.58 -10.03
CA SER A 23 -9.09 -12.00 -11.10
C SER A 23 -9.18 -12.87 -12.37
N LYS A 24 -9.22 -12.22 -13.52
CA LYS A 24 -9.18 -12.85 -14.84
C LYS A 24 -7.79 -13.43 -15.16
N SER A 25 -6.74 -12.90 -14.54
CA SER A 25 -5.36 -13.34 -14.76
C SER A 25 -4.97 -14.45 -13.78
N LEU A 26 -4.45 -15.56 -14.30
CA LEU A 26 -3.93 -16.68 -13.50
C LEU A 26 -2.52 -16.38 -12.97
N GLU A 27 -1.70 -15.69 -13.74
CA GLU A 27 -0.35 -15.26 -13.38
C GLU A 27 -0.33 -13.80 -12.93
N PHE A 28 0.72 -13.39 -12.24
CA PHE A 28 0.91 -11.98 -11.90
C PHE A 28 1.47 -11.24 -13.12
N ASP A 29 0.59 -10.63 -13.88
CA ASP A 29 0.91 -9.67 -14.92
C ASP A 29 0.55 -8.26 -14.44
N ALA A 30 1.55 -7.42 -14.22
CA ALA A 30 1.35 -6.09 -13.64
C ALA A 30 0.45 -5.21 -14.53
N TYR A 31 0.58 -5.33 -15.85
CA TYR A 31 -0.23 -4.56 -16.79
C TYR A 31 -1.68 -5.04 -16.80
N LEU A 32 -1.90 -6.36 -16.91
CA LEU A 32 -3.26 -6.93 -16.94
C LEU A 32 -4.01 -6.68 -15.63
N VAL A 33 -3.32 -6.78 -14.49
CA VAL A 33 -3.92 -6.45 -13.18
C VAL A 33 -4.35 -4.98 -13.13
N ASP A 34 -3.56 -4.06 -13.68
CA ASP A 34 -3.93 -2.64 -13.69
C ASP A 34 -5.08 -2.36 -14.66
N GLN A 35 -5.18 -3.08 -15.79
CA GLN A 35 -6.33 -3.00 -16.70
C GLN A 35 -7.61 -3.51 -16.03
N GLU A 36 -7.54 -4.66 -15.36
CA GLU A 36 -8.68 -5.25 -14.64
C GLU A 36 -9.18 -4.30 -13.54
N VAL A 37 -8.26 -3.66 -12.80
CA VAL A 37 -8.60 -2.65 -11.81
C VAL A 37 -9.33 -1.46 -12.45
N MET A 38 -8.84 -0.94 -13.57
CA MET A 38 -9.49 0.17 -14.27
C MET A 38 -10.85 -0.20 -14.87
N GLU A 39 -11.08 -1.47 -15.23
CA GLU A 39 -12.42 -1.95 -15.61
C GLU A 39 -13.39 -1.86 -14.42
N ILE A 40 -12.97 -2.34 -13.24
CA ILE A 40 -13.78 -2.25 -12.01
C ILE A 40 -14.06 -0.79 -11.64
N GLU A 41 -13.08 0.09 -11.76
CA GLU A 41 -13.26 1.51 -11.44
C GLU A 41 -14.33 2.20 -12.29
N ARG A 42 -14.52 1.78 -13.55
CA ARG A 42 -15.56 2.33 -14.43
C ARG A 42 -16.98 2.01 -13.96
N GLU A 43 -17.14 0.97 -13.14
CA GLU A 43 -18.41 0.57 -12.55
C GLU A 43 -18.76 1.41 -11.30
N ILE A 44 -17.80 2.16 -10.75
CA ILE A 44 -17.89 2.87 -9.47
C ILE A 44 -17.94 4.37 -9.71
N THR A 45 -18.82 5.07 -9.00
CA THR A 45 -18.91 6.53 -8.98
C THR A 45 -18.29 7.11 -7.70
N GLY A 46 -17.90 8.40 -7.75
CA GLY A 46 -17.31 9.11 -6.62
C GLY A 46 -15.81 8.83 -6.44
N TRP A 47 -15.30 9.21 -5.29
CA TRP A 47 -13.88 9.04 -4.94
C TRP A 47 -13.53 7.57 -4.77
N LYS A 48 -12.47 7.14 -5.43
CA LYS A 48 -11.97 5.77 -5.41
C LYS A 48 -10.45 5.72 -5.32
N MET A 49 -9.95 4.65 -4.71
CA MET A 49 -8.52 4.41 -4.52
C MET A 49 -8.24 2.91 -4.59
N VAL A 50 -7.12 2.54 -5.18
CA VAL A 50 -6.68 1.15 -5.27
C VAL A 50 -5.52 0.92 -4.31
N LEU A 51 -5.72 0.02 -3.36
CA LEU A 51 -4.71 -0.38 -2.37
C LEU A 51 -4.34 -1.85 -2.52
N ASN A 52 -3.10 -2.18 -2.23
CA ASN A 52 -2.69 -3.57 -2.04
C ASN A 52 -3.08 -4.04 -0.63
N THR A 53 -3.16 -5.34 -0.41
CA THR A 53 -3.53 -5.94 0.89
C THR A 53 -2.61 -5.57 2.06
N THR A 54 -1.49 -4.93 1.81
CA THR A 54 -0.54 -4.43 2.82
C THR A 54 -0.52 -2.91 2.91
N GLU A 55 -1.47 -2.23 2.30
CA GLU A 55 -1.55 -0.78 2.25
C GLU A 55 -2.86 -0.33 2.90
N PHE A 56 -2.79 0.67 3.76
CA PHE A 56 -3.92 1.19 4.51
C PHE A 56 -3.92 2.70 4.45
N LEU A 57 -5.04 3.28 4.01
CA LEU A 57 -5.26 4.72 4.14
C LEU A 57 -5.58 5.06 5.59
N CYS A 58 -4.77 5.93 6.19
CA CYS A 58 -5.00 6.47 7.52
C CYS A 58 -5.11 7.98 7.45
N CYS A 59 -6.15 8.52 8.04
CA CYS A 59 -6.40 9.95 8.21
C CYS A 59 -7.05 10.18 9.59
N TYR A 60 -6.93 11.39 10.10
CA TYR A 60 -7.50 11.74 11.41
C TYR A 60 -9.03 11.57 11.43
N ASN A 61 -9.69 12.13 10.43
CA ASN A 61 -11.16 12.09 10.34
C ASN A 61 -11.58 11.82 8.88
N LYS A 62 -12.33 10.76 8.67
CA LYS A 62 -12.78 10.33 7.35
C LYS A 62 -13.68 11.38 6.66
N GLU A 63 -14.59 12.00 7.41
CA GLU A 63 -15.52 12.99 6.83
C GLU A 63 -14.78 14.25 6.40
N GLN A 64 -13.87 14.75 7.23
CA GLN A 64 -13.02 15.89 6.89
C GLN A 64 -12.12 15.59 5.71
N PHE A 65 -11.55 14.39 5.64
CA PHE A 65 -10.73 13.96 4.50
C PHE A 65 -11.52 14.03 3.18
N PHE A 66 -12.73 13.45 3.12
CA PHE A 66 -13.55 13.54 1.91
C PHE A 66 -14.08 14.95 1.63
N LYS A 67 -14.37 15.73 2.66
CA LYS A 67 -14.73 17.14 2.51
C LYS A 67 -13.59 17.93 1.87
N SER A 68 -12.35 17.74 2.33
CA SER A 68 -11.18 18.42 1.75
C SER A 68 -10.98 18.04 0.28
N LEU A 69 -11.10 16.75 -0.08
CA LEU A 69 -11.02 16.32 -1.47
C LEU A 69 -12.06 16.99 -2.37
N ASN A 70 -13.27 17.20 -1.87
CA ASN A 70 -14.36 17.85 -2.63
C ASN A 70 -14.18 19.38 -2.75
N THR A 71 -13.41 20.00 -1.87
CA THR A 71 -13.15 21.45 -1.90
C THR A 71 -11.85 21.82 -2.62
N MET A 72 -10.94 20.88 -2.80
CA MET A 72 -9.69 21.09 -3.52
C MET A 72 -9.93 21.12 -5.03
N SER A 73 -9.17 21.94 -5.72
CA SER A 73 -9.18 21.95 -7.18
C SER A 73 -8.48 20.70 -7.73
N GLY A 74 -9.22 19.89 -8.49
CA GLY A 74 -8.70 18.69 -9.16
C GLY A 74 -9.50 17.43 -8.89
N ASN A 75 -9.32 16.45 -9.75
CA ASN A 75 -10.03 15.18 -9.73
C ASN A 75 -9.14 14.00 -9.33
N MET A 76 -7.87 14.24 -9.03
CA MET A 76 -6.91 13.20 -8.69
C MET A 76 -5.80 13.75 -7.79
N PHE A 77 -5.52 13.02 -6.72
CA PHE A 77 -4.48 13.36 -5.76
C PHE A 77 -3.62 12.15 -5.42
N SER A 78 -2.32 12.35 -5.24
CA SER A 78 -1.41 11.35 -4.69
C SER A 78 -1.33 11.49 -3.19
N ILE A 79 -1.76 10.47 -2.46
CA ILE A 79 -1.61 10.40 -1.00
C ILE A 79 -0.21 9.87 -0.69
N ARG A 80 0.52 10.60 0.16
CA ARG A 80 1.89 10.26 0.57
C ARG A 80 1.96 8.88 1.23
N MET A 81 3.09 8.19 1.10
CA MET A 81 3.28 6.86 1.65
C MET A 81 4.25 6.87 2.84
N ILE A 82 3.95 6.04 3.82
CA ILE A 82 4.87 5.64 4.88
C ILE A 82 5.19 4.15 4.68
N MET A 83 6.46 3.83 4.49
CA MET A 83 6.91 2.44 4.48
C MET A 83 7.13 1.96 5.91
N MET A 84 6.27 1.04 6.36
CA MET A 84 6.36 0.43 7.69
C MET A 84 7.42 -0.66 7.69
N ILE A 85 8.37 -0.55 8.62
CA ILE A 85 9.54 -1.43 8.72
C ILE A 85 9.81 -1.65 10.20
N ASP A 86 9.84 -2.90 10.65
CA ASP A 86 10.18 -3.19 12.04
C ASP A 86 11.64 -2.79 12.31
N GLU A 87 11.84 -1.97 13.32
CA GLU A 87 13.17 -1.61 13.82
C GLU A 87 13.67 -2.78 14.69
N PRO A 88 14.86 -3.37 14.39
CA PRO A 88 15.30 -4.63 15.02
C PRO A 88 15.50 -4.55 16.54
N THR A 89 15.98 -3.41 17.04
CA THR A 89 16.30 -3.24 18.47
C THR A 89 15.08 -2.92 19.32
N HIS A 90 13.95 -2.56 18.67
CA HIS A 90 12.72 -2.23 19.39
C HIS A 90 12.05 -3.45 20.04
N GLY A 91 12.35 -4.67 19.58
CA GLY A 91 11.80 -5.89 20.17
C GLY A 91 10.31 -6.12 19.88
N TYR A 92 9.83 -5.76 18.71
CA TYR A 92 8.46 -6.01 18.30
C TYR A 92 8.06 -7.49 18.43
N THR A 93 6.97 -7.76 19.16
CA THR A 93 6.34 -9.07 19.25
C THR A 93 5.47 -9.35 18.03
N ASN A 94 5.01 -10.59 17.87
CA ASN A 94 4.02 -10.92 16.85
C ASN A 94 2.74 -10.08 17.03
N PRO A 95 2.12 -9.60 15.94
CA PRO A 95 0.92 -8.80 16.03
C PRO A 95 -0.24 -9.55 16.70
N ARG A 96 -1.01 -8.83 17.52
CA ARG A 96 -2.24 -9.33 18.14
C ARG A 96 -3.43 -9.02 17.22
N TYR A 97 -4.31 -9.99 17.01
CA TYR A 97 -5.52 -9.80 16.18
C TYR A 97 -6.57 -8.88 16.80
N SER A 98 -6.49 -8.62 18.11
CA SER A 98 -7.40 -7.76 18.85
C SER A 98 -7.18 -6.27 18.65
N SER A 99 -6.11 -5.88 17.94
CA SER A 99 -5.78 -4.47 17.71
C SER A 99 -5.32 -4.25 16.27
N PRO A 100 -5.68 -3.14 15.61
CA PRO A 100 -5.19 -2.80 14.28
C PRO A 100 -3.67 -2.77 14.21
N LEU A 101 -3.11 -3.28 13.11
CA LEU A 101 -1.66 -3.36 12.94
C LEU A 101 -0.97 -1.98 12.99
N VAL A 102 -1.62 -0.96 12.48
CA VAL A 102 -1.14 0.44 12.53
C VAL A 102 -0.95 0.96 13.97
N LYS A 103 -1.66 0.38 14.95
CA LYS A 103 -1.51 0.70 16.37
C LYS A 103 -0.43 -0.12 17.08
N GLN A 104 0.12 -1.12 16.43
CA GLN A 104 1.14 -2.02 17.00
C GLN A 104 2.52 -1.81 16.39
N ARG A 105 2.62 -1.01 15.34
CA ARG A 105 3.84 -0.75 14.56
C ARG A 105 3.92 0.73 14.22
N TYR A 106 4.96 1.37 14.66
CA TYR A 106 5.16 2.81 14.52
C TYR A 106 6.58 3.20 14.08
N HIS A 107 7.38 2.24 13.61
CA HIS A 107 8.62 2.54 12.92
C HIS A 107 8.44 2.48 11.40
N GLY A 108 9.02 3.43 10.71
CA GLY A 108 8.89 3.50 9.27
C GLY A 108 9.72 4.62 8.64
N ILE A 109 9.55 4.74 7.33
CA ILE A 109 10.19 5.78 6.52
C ILE A 109 9.09 6.57 5.84
N ILE A 110 9.02 7.88 6.11
CA ILE A 110 8.11 8.79 5.39
C ILE A 110 8.71 9.05 4.02
N ILE A 111 8.03 8.59 2.98
CA ILE A 111 8.47 8.81 1.60
C ILE A 111 8.08 10.21 1.17
N GLN A 112 9.08 11.03 0.90
CA GLN A 112 8.86 12.34 0.31
C GLN A 112 8.52 12.18 -1.18
N PRO A 113 7.49 12.88 -1.66
CA PRO A 113 7.14 12.85 -3.07
C PRO A 113 8.31 13.30 -3.93
N ASN A 114 8.68 12.48 -4.90
CA ASN A 114 9.72 12.80 -5.85
C ASN A 114 9.19 12.49 -7.27
N PRO A 115 9.01 13.51 -8.13
CA PRO A 115 8.51 13.32 -9.48
C PRO A 115 9.38 12.40 -10.34
N ASN A 116 10.67 12.28 -10.00
CA ASN A 116 11.61 11.38 -10.69
C ASN A 116 11.59 9.93 -10.16
N GLN A 117 10.89 9.67 -9.06
CA GLN A 117 10.81 8.35 -8.41
C GLN A 117 9.34 7.94 -8.22
N LEU A 118 8.60 7.85 -9.33
CA LEU A 118 7.16 7.61 -9.34
C LEU A 118 6.71 6.38 -8.53
N TYR A 119 7.53 5.35 -8.45
CA TYR A 119 7.24 4.13 -7.69
C TYR A 119 7.26 4.31 -6.16
N LEU A 120 7.82 5.42 -5.67
CA LEU A 120 7.81 5.79 -4.25
C LEU A 120 6.70 6.81 -3.92
N ASN A 121 6.05 7.36 -4.93
CA ASN A 121 4.97 8.32 -4.72
C ASN A 121 3.68 7.59 -4.33
N GLY A 122 3.27 7.53 -3.17
CA GLY A 122 2.02 7.11 -2.60
C GLY A 122 1.04 6.30 -3.44
N ARG A 123 -0.25 6.53 -3.20
CA ARG A 123 -1.36 5.97 -3.99
C ARG A 123 -2.28 7.09 -4.46
N LEU A 124 -2.85 6.90 -5.63
CA LEU A 124 -3.77 7.87 -6.20
C LEU A 124 -5.18 7.66 -5.67
N ILE A 125 -5.83 8.74 -5.25
CA ILE A 125 -7.26 8.83 -5.02
C ILE A 125 -7.85 9.73 -6.08
N HIS A 126 -8.98 9.34 -6.70
CA HIS A 126 -9.58 10.10 -7.79
C HIS A 126 -11.09 9.88 -7.90
N ASN A 127 -11.77 10.80 -8.60
CA ASN A 127 -13.17 10.69 -8.98
C ASN A 127 -13.40 10.60 -10.49
N ASN A 128 -12.33 10.39 -11.29
CA ASN A 128 -12.42 10.09 -12.72
C ASN A 128 -13.11 8.74 -12.95
N SER A 129 -13.54 8.44 -14.18
CA SER A 129 -14.12 7.12 -14.51
C SER A 129 -13.15 5.97 -14.19
N HIS A 130 -11.85 6.17 -14.41
CA HIS A 130 -10.78 5.24 -14.07
C HIS A 130 -9.46 6.01 -13.85
N GLY A 131 -8.47 5.34 -13.24
CA GLY A 131 -7.21 6.00 -12.83
C GLY A 131 -6.22 6.28 -13.95
N ASN A 132 -6.38 5.70 -15.17
CA ASN A 132 -5.41 5.77 -16.27
C ASN A 132 -3.97 5.58 -15.80
N TYR A 133 -3.76 4.50 -15.04
CA TYR A 133 -2.54 4.27 -14.28
C TYR A 133 -1.32 3.96 -15.14
N ARG A 134 -0.18 4.46 -14.70
CA ARG A 134 1.13 3.86 -15.01
C ARG A 134 1.25 2.54 -14.27
N VAL A 135 2.01 1.60 -14.84
CA VAL A 135 2.15 0.25 -14.26
C VAL A 135 2.55 0.31 -12.77
N GLY A 136 1.80 -0.39 -11.93
CA GLY A 136 1.96 -0.42 -10.48
C GLY A 136 1.13 0.61 -9.72
N ARG A 137 0.39 1.49 -10.42
CA ARG A 137 -0.56 2.46 -9.84
C ARG A 137 0.03 3.48 -8.87
N HIS A 138 1.34 3.79 -9.03
CA HIS A 138 2.00 4.87 -8.28
C HIS A 138 1.95 6.21 -9.00
N GLY A 139 1.44 6.26 -10.22
CA GLY A 139 1.25 7.44 -11.04
C GLY A 139 0.16 7.20 -12.08
N SER A 140 -0.22 8.27 -12.76
CA SER A 140 -1.25 8.28 -13.81
C SER A 140 -0.76 9.02 -15.04
N HIS A 141 -1.43 8.82 -16.17
CA HIS A 141 -1.32 9.66 -17.35
C HIS A 141 -2.26 10.89 -17.28
N TYR A 142 -3.21 10.89 -16.33
CA TYR A 142 -3.95 12.10 -15.99
C TYR A 142 -3.12 13.01 -15.06
N PRO A 143 -3.33 14.31 -15.10
CA PRO A 143 -2.72 15.25 -14.17
C PRO A 143 -3.21 14.94 -12.73
N TYR A 144 -2.30 15.05 -11.76
CA TYR A 144 -2.63 14.92 -10.35
C TYR A 144 -1.73 15.80 -9.49
N SER A 145 -2.24 16.18 -8.33
CA SER A 145 -1.51 16.93 -7.31
C SER A 145 -1.16 16.04 -6.12
N ILE A 146 -0.26 16.49 -5.27
CA ILE A 146 0.05 15.81 -4.01
C ILE A 146 -0.92 16.32 -2.95
N TYR A 147 -1.55 15.39 -2.24
CA TYR A 147 -2.37 15.69 -1.08
C TYR A 147 -1.46 15.96 0.13
N MET A 148 -1.51 17.17 0.66
CA MET A 148 -0.58 17.65 1.69
C MET A 148 -1.15 17.61 3.12
N GLU A 149 -2.48 17.46 3.27
CA GLU A 149 -3.11 17.33 4.58
C GLU A 149 -2.69 16.03 5.29
N PRO A 150 -2.87 15.92 6.63
CA PRO A 150 -2.52 14.71 7.39
C PRO A 150 -3.32 13.48 6.99
N ALA A 151 -2.88 12.82 5.93
CA ALA A 151 -3.33 11.51 5.50
C ALA A 151 -2.17 10.78 4.81
N PHE A 152 -2.03 9.48 5.10
CA PHE A 152 -0.94 8.67 4.57
C PHE A 152 -1.43 7.28 4.18
N ILE A 153 -0.74 6.70 3.21
CA ILE A 153 -0.81 5.26 2.93
C ILE A 153 0.27 4.56 3.75
N PHE A 154 -0.14 3.82 4.76
CA PHE A 154 0.75 2.96 5.53
C PHE A 154 0.96 1.66 4.76
N LYS A 155 2.17 1.46 4.25
CA LYS A 155 2.57 0.26 3.52
C LYS A 155 3.41 -0.63 4.41
N PHE A 156 2.85 -1.73 4.86
CA PHE A 156 3.57 -2.74 5.65
C PHE A 156 4.55 -3.50 4.76
N PHE A 157 5.72 -2.90 4.56
CA PHE A 157 6.70 -3.34 3.58
C PHE A 157 7.67 -4.40 4.16
N TYR A 158 8.21 -4.12 5.36
CA TYR A 158 9.00 -5.04 6.17
C TYR A 158 8.51 -5.03 7.64
N SER A 159 7.20 -5.04 7.80
CA SER A 159 6.54 -5.05 9.08
C SER A 159 5.20 -5.80 8.97
N PRO A 160 4.90 -6.75 9.85
CA PRO A 160 5.84 -7.35 10.82
C PRO A 160 6.94 -8.13 10.08
N TRP A 161 8.19 -8.01 10.54
CA TRP A 161 9.30 -8.75 9.94
C TRP A 161 9.43 -10.14 10.58
N ASN A 162 8.71 -11.08 10.04
CA ASN A 162 8.65 -12.47 10.50
C ASN A 162 8.63 -13.45 9.31
N ASP A 163 8.65 -14.75 9.60
CA ASP A 163 8.72 -15.79 8.56
C ASP A 163 7.53 -15.77 7.60
N ALA A 164 6.34 -15.41 8.08
CA ALA A 164 5.15 -15.26 7.22
C ALA A 164 5.35 -14.15 6.18
N MET A 165 5.89 -12.99 6.59
CA MET A 165 6.20 -11.89 5.68
C MET A 165 7.29 -12.28 4.68
N LYS A 166 8.35 -12.95 5.14
CA LYS A 166 9.44 -13.44 4.28
C LYS A 166 8.91 -14.41 3.24
N LYS A 167 8.16 -15.42 3.66
CA LYS A 167 7.49 -16.39 2.79
C LYS A 167 6.61 -15.69 1.75
N ARG A 168 5.76 -14.77 2.18
CA ARG A 168 4.89 -14.00 1.29
C ARG A 168 5.69 -13.25 0.20
N LYS A 169 6.81 -12.61 0.56
CA LYS A 169 7.63 -11.87 -0.41
C LYS A 169 8.31 -12.79 -1.42
N LEU A 170 8.74 -13.98 -1.00
CA LEU A 170 9.38 -14.96 -1.88
C LEU A 170 8.38 -15.65 -2.81
N GLN A 171 7.12 -15.75 -2.43
CA GLN A 171 6.07 -16.39 -3.24
C GLN A 171 5.69 -15.61 -4.50
N ILE A 172 5.96 -14.30 -4.56
CA ILE A 172 5.49 -13.46 -5.69
C ILE A 172 6.31 -13.74 -6.96
N GLY A 173 7.64 -13.83 -6.84
CA GLY A 173 8.54 -14.04 -7.97
C GLY A 173 8.13 -15.19 -8.90
N PRO A 174 7.89 -16.40 -8.38
CA PRO A 174 7.46 -17.55 -9.18
C PRO A 174 6.10 -17.39 -9.89
N THR A 175 5.28 -16.43 -9.49
CA THR A 175 3.95 -16.21 -10.09
C THR A 175 3.95 -15.14 -11.20
N LEU A 176 5.09 -14.51 -11.46
CA LEU A 176 5.21 -13.50 -12.51
C LEU A 176 4.97 -14.11 -13.90
N SER A 177 4.15 -13.43 -14.69
CA SER A 177 3.96 -13.80 -16.10
C SER A 177 5.25 -13.63 -16.88
N GLN A 178 5.45 -14.46 -17.92
CA GLN A 178 6.58 -14.30 -18.83
C GLN A 178 6.57 -12.92 -19.52
N HIS A 179 5.39 -12.38 -19.78
CA HIS A 179 5.23 -11.04 -20.34
C HIS A 179 5.78 -9.96 -19.39
N SER A 180 5.44 -10.02 -18.10
CA SER A 180 5.99 -9.10 -17.09
C SER A 180 7.51 -9.25 -16.97
N VAL A 181 8.03 -10.47 -16.93
CA VAL A 181 9.48 -10.75 -16.82
C VAL A 181 10.25 -10.16 -18.01
N ARG A 182 9.78 -10.41 -19.26
CA ARG A 182 10.43 -9.88 -20.48
C ARG A 182 10.47 -8.35 -20.52
N ARG A 183 9.51 -7.67 -19.90
CA ARG A 183 9.44 -6.21 -19.82
C ARG A 183 10.13 -5.62 -18.57
N GLY A 184 10.76 -6.45 -17.75
CA GLY A 184 11.38 -6.03 -16.47
C GLY A 184 10.37 -5.62 -15.40
N LEU A 185 9.07 -5.85 -15.64
CA LEU A 185 8.01 -5.51 -14.70
C LEU A 185 7.99 -6.51 -13.54
N GLY A 186 7.98 -6.00 -12.31
CA GLY A 186 7.97 -6.85 -11.12
C GLY A 186 9.30 -7.56 -10.82
N SER A 187 10.40 -7.23 -11.51
CA SER A 187 11.73 -7.85 -11.32
C SER A 187 12.22 -7.79 -9.88
N HIS A 188 11.80 -6.79 -9.11
CA HIS A 188 12.10 -6.66 -7.68
C HIS A 188 11.49 -7.77 -6.81
N HIS A 189 10.53 -8.53 -7.32
CA HIS A 189 9.97 -9.71 -6.67
C HIS A 189 10.81 -10.98 -6.91
N ILE A 190 11.69 -10.98 -7.90
CA ILE A 190 12.63 -12.08 -8.15
C ILE A 190 13.80 -11.90 -7.18
N THR A 191 13.71 -12.53 -6.02
CA THR A 191 14.66 -12.33 -4.93
C THR A 191 14.93 -13.62 -4.16
N THR A 192 16.04 -13.67 -3.45
CA THR A 192 16.38 -14.76 -2.50
C THR A 192 16.22 -14.28 -1.07
N ILE A 193 16.24 -15.19 -0.11
CA ILE A 193 16.13 -14.85 1.30
C ILE A 193 17.30 -13.94 1.73
N GLU A 194 18.51 -14.20 1.27
CA GLU A 194 19.70 -13.42 1.62
C GLU A 194 19.58 -11.98 1.10
N LYS A 195 19.14 -11.81 -0.15
CA LYS A 195 18.89 -10.48 -0.73
C LYS A 195 17.79 -9.75 0.00
N LEU A 196 16.76 -10.46 0.42
CA LEU A 196 15.63 -9.91 1.15
C LEU A 196 16.06 -9.44 2.55
N GLU A 197 16.84 -10.25 3.27
CA GLU A 197 17.43 -9.90 4.58
C GLU A 197 18.38 -8.69 4.48
N LYS A 198 19.22 -8.67 3.45
CA LYS A 198 20.10 -7.53 3.20
C LYS A 198 19.32 -6.24 2.98
N LYS A 199 18.23 -6.28 2.18
CA LYS A 199 17.36 -5.13 1.95
C LYS A 199 16.66 -4.70 3.23
N TYR A 200 16.11 -5.63 4.00
CA TYR A 200 15.50 -5.33 5.28
C TYR A 200 16.46 -4.60 6.21
N LYS A 201 17.67 -5.17 6.43
CA LYS A 201 18.70 -4.56 7.27
C LYS A 201 19.02 -3.13 6.82
N TYR A 202 19.19 -2.91 5.52
CA TYR A 202 19.44 -1.56 4.98
C TYR A 202 18.29 -0.61 5.29
N TYR A 203 17.03 -0.98 4.99
CA TYR A 203 15.89 -0.11 5.26
C TYR A 203 15.66 0.11 6.75
N ALA A 204 15.97 -0.87 7.60
CA ALA A 204 15.87 -0.74 9.05
C ALA A 204 16.78 0.35 9.62
N THR A 205 17.96 0.58 9.01
CA THR A 205 18.84 1.69 9.43
C THR A 205 18.30 3.09 9.07
N LEU A 206 17.28 3.16 8.22
CA LEU A 206 16.67 4.41 7.78
C LEU A 206 15.34 4.70 8.50
N THR A 207 14.88 3.79 9.34
CA THR A 207 13.61 3.95 10.05
C THR A 207 13.70 4.98 11.16
N THR A 208 12.57 5.62 11.41
CA THR A 208 12.38 6.54 12.54
C THR A 208 11.13 6.15 13.32
N ASP A 209 11.08 6.52 14.58
CA ASP A 209 9.86 6.43 15.37
C ASP A 209 8.86 7.48 14.88
N LEU A 210 7.80 7.02 14.23
CA LEU A 210 6.79 7.89 13.62
C LEU A 210 6.00 8.70 14.66
N ARG A 211 5.94 8.25 15.90
CA ARG A 211 5.25 8.93 17.00
C ARG A 211 5.87 10.29 17.32
N LEU A 212 7.10 10.55 16.84
CA LEU A 212 7.78 11.84 16.98
C LEU A 212 7.43 12.83 15.86
N PHE A 213 6.64 12.42 14.85
CA PHE A 213 6.27 13.29 13.74
C PHE A 213 4.90 13.94 13.96
N PRO A 214 4.78 15.27 13.81
CA PRO A 214 3.53 16.00 14.05
C PRO A 214 2.34 15.45 13.26
N GLU A 215 2.53 15.13 11.97
CA GLU A 215 1.44 14.60 11.14
C GLU A 215 0.98 13.20 11.60
N TYR A 216 1.89 12.36 12.10
CA TYR A 216 1.51 11.09 12.69
C TYR A 216 0.74 11.27 13.99
N GLN A 217 1.14 12.22 14.83
CA GLN A 217 0.46 12.56 16.09
C GLN A 217 -0.97 13.04 15.84
N ILE A 218 -1.20 13.80 14.76
CA ILE A 218 -2.55 14.23 14.37
C ILE A 218 -3.44 13.01 14.03
N ILE A 219 -2.89 12.00 13.34
CA ILE A 219 -3.66 10.81 12.92
C ILE A 219 -3.87 9.84 14.09
N PHE A 220 -2.87 9.72 14.96
CA PHE A 220 -2.86 8.77 16.09
C PHE A 220 -2.49 9.44 17.41
N PRO A 221 -3.29 10.39 17.92
CA PRO A 221 -2.97 11.10 19.16
C PRO A 221 -2.81 10.16 20.36
N ASP A 222 -3.55 9.06 20.41
CA ASP A 222 -3.51 8.08 21.50
C ASP A 222 -2.25 7.19 21.52
N LEU A 223 -1.40 7.26 20.49
CA LEU A 223 -0.19 6.44 20.38
C LEU A 223 1.10 7.21 20.67
N CYS A 224 1.00 8.50 20.84
CA CYS A 224 2.16 9.37 21.02
C CYS A 224 2.58 9.42 22.49
N PRO A 225 3.90 9.48 22.77
CA PRO A 225 4.41 9.58 24.14
C PRO A 225 4.06 10.90 24.81
#